data_cd65c6ade7771c86cab20d6946adf40b
#
_entry.id   cd65c6ade7771c86cab20d6946adf40b
#
_cell.length_a   1.000
_cell.length_b   1.000
_cell.length_c   1.000
_cell.angle_alpha   90.00
_cell.angle_beta   90.00
_cell.angle_gamma   90.00
#
_symmetry.space_group_name_H-M   'P 1'
#
loop_
_entity.id
_entity.type
_entity.pdbx_description
1 polymer ?
#
loop_
_entity_poly.entity_id
_entity_poly.type
_entity_poly.pdbx_seq_one_letter_code
_entity_poly.pdbx_strand_id
1 'polypeptide(L)'
;PSILSADFCNLERDLKAIANADLVHVDVMDHHFVPNLTLGEPIVGRICQVTDLPVDVHLMIEDPDRWAPEYAKLGAASISFHMGATHAPVRLARQLREMGCKACFAVRPAEPVEPIFDILDEFDMVLIMTVEPGFGGQKFLNNQMAKVRRLRDEITRRGLKTRIQVDGGVSPKTAHIVAEAGADVLVAGSAVYGAENPAQAIDDIRTKAEAAFKA
;
A
#
# COMPACT_ATOMS: atom_id res chain seq x y z
N PRO A 1 0.94 -6.05 -6.60
CA PRO A 1 1.04 -5.15 -7.78
C PRO A 1 0.11 -3.95 -7.66
N SER A 2 0.62 -2.71 -7.96
CA SER A 2 -0.23 -1.53 -8.10
C SER A 2 -0.77 -1.43 -9.52
N ILE A 3 -2.09 -1.43 -9.64
CA ILE A 3 -2.78 -1.28 -10.93
C ILE A 3 -2.69 0.13 -11.53
N LEU A 4 -2.08 1.08 -10.83
CA LEU A 4 -1.77 2.40 -11.40
C LEU A 4 -0.91 2.28 -12.68
N SER A 5 -0.17 1.17 -12.82
CA SER A 5 0.65 0.87 -14.01
C SER A 5 -0.04 -0.10 -14.98
N ALA A 6 -1.27 -0.52 -14.73
CA ALA A 6 -2.05 -1.40 -15.60
C ALA A 6 -2.70 -0.63 -16.77
N ASP A 7 -3.22 -1.36 -17.75
CA ASP A 7 -4.06 -0.81 -18.81
C ASP A 7 -5.50 -0.64 -18.29
N PHE A 8 -5.89 0.57 -17.97
CA PHE A 8 -7.23 0.86 -17.43
C PHE A 8 -8.39 0.50 -18.37
N CYS A 9 -8.13 0.40 -19.68
CA CYS A 9 -9.12 -0.07 -20.64
C CYS A 9 -9.25 -1.60 -20.67
N ASN A 10 -8.32 -2.34 -20.05
CA ASN A 10 -8.27 -3.79 -20.02
C ASN A 10 -7.96 -4.34 -18.61
N LEU A 11 -8.47 -3.70 -17.56
CA LEU A 11 -8.16 -4.03 -16.16
C LEU A 11 -8.41 -5.49 -15.79
N GLU A 12 -9.50 -6.10 -16.25
CA GLU A 12 -9.80 -7.50 -15.94
C GLU A 12 -8.73 -8.46 -16.49
N ARG A 13 -8.20 -8.19 -17.70
CA ARG A 13 -7.08 -8.94 -18.28
C ARG A 13 -5.83 -8.79 -17.39
N ASP A 14 -5.53 -7.59 -16.99
CA ASP A 14 -4.34 -7.26 -16.21
C ASP A 14 -4.44 -7.78 -14.77
N LEU A 15 -5.62 -7.81 -14.18
CA LEU A 15 -5.87 -8.47 -12.89
C LEU A 15 -5.64 -9.98 -12.97
N LYS A 16 -6.04 -10.63 -14.07
CA LYS A 16 -5.77 -12.06 -14.28
C LYS A 16 -4.28 -12.37 -14.46
N ALA A 17 -3.52 -11.44 -15.06
CA ALA A 17 -2.08 -11.60 -15.27
C ALA A 17 -1.26 -11.58 -13.97
N ILE A 18 -1.83 -11.08 -12.87
CA ILE A 18 -1.20 -11.00 -11.55
C ILE A 18 -1.81 -11.94 -10.51
N ALA A 19 -2.53 -12.98 -10.93
CA ALA A 19 -3.28 -13.87 -10.04
C ALA A 19 -2.41 -14.62 -9.01
N ASN A 20 -1.09 -14.68 -9.20
CA ASN A 20 -0.13 -15.24 -8.24
C ASN A 20 0.33 -14.23 -7.17
N ALA A 21 -0.18 -13.00 -7.17
CA ALA A 21 0.08 -12.01 -6.11
C ALA A 21 -0.71 -12.33 -4.83
N ASP A 22 -0.31 -11.71 -3.72
CA ASP A 22 -1.00 -11.86 -2.43
C ASP A 22 -2.14 -10.84 -2.26
N LEU A 23 -2.00 -9.66 -2.86
CA LEU A 23 -2.93 -8.54 -2.84
C LEU A 23 -2.90 -7.83 -4.20
N VAL A 24 -3.95 -7.09 -4.52
CA VAL A 24 -3.92 -6.07 -5.58
C VAL A 24 -3.98 -4.68 -4.95
N HIS A 25 -3.03 -3.81 -5.30
CA HIS A 25 -2.95 -2.45 -4.76
C HIS A 25 -3.64 -1.46 -5.70
N VAL A 26 -4.50 -0.62 -5.13
CA VAL A 26 -5.33 0.33 -5.86
C VAL A 26 -5.10 1.74 -5.34
N ASP A 27 -4.45 2.58 -6.15
CA ASP A 27 -4.13 3.97 -5.84
C ASP A 27 -5.31 4.89 -6.21
N VAL A 28 -6.02 5.37 -5.20
CA VAL A 28 -7.13 6.33 -5.35
C VAL A 28 -6.62 7.75 -5.10
N MET A 29 -6.76 8.62 -6.10
CA MET A 29 -6.28 10.01 -6.08
C MET A 29 -7.39 10.95 -6.52
N ASP A 30 -7.52 12.10 -5.86
CA ASP A 30 -8.64 13.03 -6.00
C ASP A 30 -8.31 14.36 -6.66
N HIS A 31 -7.06 14.57 -7.11
CA HIS A 31 -6.57 15.84 -7.67
C HIS A 31 -6.58 17.02 -6.68
N HIS A 32 -6.66 16.71 -5.37
CA HIS A 32 -6.59 17.68 -4.28
C HIS A 32 -5.44 17.36 -3.33
N PHE A 33 -5.47 16.20 -2.72
CA PHE A 33 -4.40 15.74 -1.84
C PHE A 33 -3.08 15.48 -2.60
N VAL A 34 -3.19 15.00 -3.85
CA VAL A 34 -2.08 14.81 -4.81
C VAL A 34 -2.44 15.39 -6.16
N PRO A 35 -1.45 15.78 -7.02
CA PRO A 35 -1.71 16.44 -8.30
C PRO A 35 -2.17 15.49 -9.42
N ASN A 36 -2.74 14.34 -9.10
CA ASN A 36 -3.24 13.36 -10.05
C ASN A 36 -4.67 12.95 -9.69
N LEU A 37 -5.42 12.47 -10.66
CA LEU A 37 -6.77 11.93 -10.52
C LEU A 37 -6.78 10.52 -11.10
N THR A 38 -7.22 9.52 -10.35
CA THR A 38 -7.21 8.14 -10.81
C THR A 38 -8.59 7.49 -10.76
N LEU A 39 -8.78 6.52 -9.87
CA LEU A 39 -9.93 5.63 -9.81
C LEU A 39 -10.88 6.06 -8.68
N GLY A 40 -12.18 6.09 -8.96
CA GLY A 40 -13.21 6.31 -7.98
C GLY A 40 -13.94 5.03 -7.58
N GLU A 41 -14.91 5.18 -6.66
CA GLU A 41 -15.72 4.08 -6.10
C GLU A 41 -16.29 3.12 -7.15
N PRO A 42 -16.87 3.57 -8.31
CA PRO A 42 -17.44 2.66 -9.28
C PRO A 42 -16.43 1.66 -9.85
N ILE A 43 -15.20 2.11 -10.08
CA ILE A 43 -14.13 1.25 -10.61
C ILE A 43 -13.58 0.34 -9.52
N VAL A 44 -13.32 0.87 -8.32
CA VAL A 44 -12.83 0.08 -7.18
C VAL A 44 -13.84 -1.00 -6.80
N GLY A 45 -15.12 -0.69 -6.74
CA GLY A 45 -16.17 -1.67 -6.50
C GLY A 45 -16.22 -2.76 -7.58
N ARG A 46 -15.97 -2.40 -8.85
CA ARG A 46 -15.89 -3.41 -9.92
C ARG A 46 -14.63 -4.28 -9.79
N ILE A 47 -13.49 -3.72 -9.43
CA ILE A 47 -12.28 -4.49 -9.16
C ILE A 47 -12.53 -5.52 -8.06
N CYS A 48 -13.14 -5.13 -6.93
CA CYS A 48 -13.47 -6.05 -5.83
C CYS A 48 -14.38 -7.22 -6.26
N GLN A 49 -15.18 -7.03 -7.31
CA GLN A 49 -16.10 -8.07 -7.83
C GLN A 49 -15.45 -9.04 -8.85
N VAL A 50 -14.40 -8.60 -9.56
CA VAL A 50 -13.82 -9.37 -10.68
C VAL A 50 -12.51 -10.05 -10.35
N THR A 51 -11.86 -9.70 -9.24
CA THR A 51 -10.62 -10.34 -8.77
C THR A 51 -10.89 -11.22 -7.55
N ASP A 52 -10.21 -12.37 -7.49
CA ASP A 52 -10.18 -13.22 -6.29
C ASP A 52 -9.12 -12.74 -5.28
N LEU A 53 -8.23 -11.81 -5.68
CA LEU A 53 -7.22 -11.25 -4.80
C LEU A 53 -7.86 -10.24 -3.82
N PRO A 54 -7.44 -10.23 -2.55
CA PRO A 54 -7.84 -9.17 -1.63
C PRO A 54 -7.38 -7.80 -2.15
N VAL A 55 -8.30 -6.82 -2.13
CA VAL A 55 -8.05 -5.47 -2.64
C VAL A 55 -7.53 -4.58 -1.52
N ASP A 56 -6.33 -4.05 -1.71
CA ASP A 56 -5.65 -3.10 -0.83
C ASP A 56 -5.76 -1.70 -1.42
N VAL A 57 -6.57 -0.84 -0.80
CA VAL A 57 -6.87 0.51 -1.31
C VAL A 57 -5.99 1.53 -0.61
N HIS A 58 -5.25 2.31 -1.39
CA HIS A 58 -4.44 3.42 -0.90
C HIS A 58 -5.12 4.75 -1.25
N LEU A 59 -5.64 5.43 -0.23
CA LEU A 59 -6.36 6.68 -0.37
C LEU A 59 -5.40 7.88 -0.28
N MET A 60 -5.06 8.45 -1.40
CA MET A 60 -4.37 9.74 -1.55
C MET A 60 -5.41 10.83 -1.87
N ILE A 61 -6.31 11.06 -0.92
CA ILE A 61 -7.47 11.94 -1.05
C ILE A 61 -7.61 12.84 0.18
N GLU A 62 -8.30 13.96 0.02
CA GLU A 62 -8.79 14.76 1.14
C GLU A 62 -9.95 14.06 1.84
N ASP A 63 -10.11 14.34 3.14
CA ASP A 63 -11.21 13.85 3.98
C ASP A 63 -11.43 12.32 3.95
N PRO A 64 -10.40 11.48 4.21
CA PRO A 64 -10.56 10.04 4.27
C PRO A 64 -11.50 9.60 5.41
N ASP A 65 -11.70 10.42 6.45
CA ASP A 65 -12.68 10.16 7.52
C ASP A 65 -14.10 9.97 6.98
N ARG A 66 -14.43 10.66 5.88
CA ARG A 66 -15.71 10.54 5.18
C ARG A 66 -15.72 9.37 4.18
N TRP A 67 -14.65 9.23 3.38
CA TRP A 67 -14.67 8.39 2.19
C TRP A 67 -14.18 6.96 2.43
N ALA A 68 -13.23 6.73 3.35
CA ALA A 68 -12.70 5.39 3.57
C ALA A 68 -13.78 4.35 3.93
N PRO A 69 -14.81 4.67 4.76
CA PRO A 69 -15.90 3.73 5.00
C PRO A 69 -16.67 3.32 3.74
N GLU A 70 -16.80 4.20 2.74
CA GLU A 70 -17.48 3.85 1.48
C GLU A 70 -16.66 2.82 0.69
N TYR A 71 -15.34 2.95 0.61
CA TYR A 71 -14.47 1.95 0.00
C TYR A 71 -14.49 0.61 0.76
N ALA A 72 -14.60 0.63 2.08
CA ALA A 72 -14.77 -0.59 2.87
C ALA A 72 -16.07 -1.34 2.53
N LYS A 73 -17.18 -0.62 2.32
CA LYS A 73 -18.47 -1.20 1.87
C LYS A 73 -18.38 -1.85 0.49
N LEU A 74 -17.47 -1.41 -0.38
CA LEU A 74 -17.26 -1.98 -1.70
C LEU A 74 -16.51 -3.33 -1.66
N GLY A 75 -15.96 -3.71 -0.50
CA GLY A 75 -15.25 -4.97 -0.31
C GLY A 75 -13.73 -4.83 -0.27
N ALA A 76 -13.18 -3.63 -0.05
CA ALA A 76 -11.75 -3.45 0.20
C ALA A 76 -11.31 -4.29 1.42
N ALA A 77 -10.24 -5.07 1.27
CA ALA A 77 -9.69 -5.91 2.33
C ALA A 77 -8.82 -5.09 3.30
N SER A 78 -8.19 -4.03 2.80
CA SER A 78 -7.39 -3.06 3.56
C SER A 78 -7.51 -1.67 2.96
N ILE A 79 -7.42 -0.65 3.81
CA ILE A 79 -7.46 0.75 3.40
C ILE A 79 -6.35 1.50 4.11
N SER A 80 -5.43 2.10 3.32
CA SER A 80 -4.40 3.01 3.81
C SER A 80 -4.84 4.46 3.57
N PHE A 81 -4.72 5.29 4.61
CA PHE A 81 -4.99 6.72 4.54
C PHE A 81 -3.87 7.53 5.17
N HIS A 82 -3.64 8.75 4.67
CA HIS A 82 -2.52 9.60 5.08
C HIS A 82 -2.78 10.41 6.35
N MET A 83 -1.72 10.57 7.18
CA MET A 83 -1.74 11.37 8.40
C MET A 83 -2.23 12.80 8.15
N GLY A 84 -1.73 13.45 7.13
CA GLY A 84 -2.06 14.84 6.81
C GLY A 84 -3.47 15.06 6.28
N ALA A 85 -4.23 13.99 6.01
CA ALA A 85 -5.57 14.05 5.44
C ALA A 85 -6.69 13.74 6.45
N THR A 86 -6.39 13.02 7.55
CA THR A 86 -7.39 12.60 8.55
C THR A 86 -7.41 13.53 9.76
N HIS A 87 -8.59 13.71 10.35
CA HIS A 87 -8.78 14.46 11.60
C HIS A 87 -8.89 13.55 12.84
N ALA A 88 -9.24 12.29 12.67
CA ALA A 88 -9.45 11.35 13.76
C ALA A 88 -9.01 9.92 13.40
N PRO A 89 -7.67 9.68 13.23
CA PRO A 89 -7.15 8.44 12.69
C PRO A 89 -7.53 7.20 13.50
N VAL A 90 -7.55 7.28 14.83
CA VAL A 90 -7.94 6.17 15.70
C VAL A 90 -9.41 5.81 15.53
N ARG A 91 -10.29 6.82 15.50
CA ARG A 91 -11.71 6.60 15.24
C ARG A 91 -11.95 5.94 13.90
N LEU A 92 -11.30 6.45 12.85
CA LEU A 92 -11.41 5.91 11.50
C LEU A 92 -10.88 4.45 11.44
N ALA A 93 -9.74 4.17 12.06
CA ALA A 93 -9.18 2.82 12.10
C ALA A 93 -10.14 1.83 12.76
N ARG A 94 -10.72 2.18 13.90
CA ARG A 94 -11.70 1.34 14.60
C ARG A 94 -12.96 1.10 13.76
N GLN A 95 -13.49 2.15 13.12
CA GLN A 95 -14.64 2.05 12.23
C GLN A 95 -14.38 1.09 11.06
N LEU A 96 -13.22 1.17 10.39
CA LEU A 96 -12.84 0.26 9.31
C LEU A 96 -12.75 -1.19 9.81
N ARG A 97 -12.15 -1.42 10.98
CA ARG A 97 -12.05 -2.75 11.59
C ARG A 97 -13.42 -3.33 11.95
N GLU A 98 -14.35 -2.52 12.47
CA GLU A 98 -15.74 -2.93 12.73
C GLU A 98 -16.47 -3.35 11.45
N MET A 99 -16.11 -2.78 10.31
CA MET A 99 -16.63 -3.14 8.99
C MET A 99 -15.93 -4.37 8.37
N GLY A 100 -14.95 -4.97 9.07
CA GLY A 100 -14.18 -6.12 8.58
C GLY A 100 -13.03 -5.76 7.63
N CYS A 101 -12.72 -4.47 7.47
CA CYS A 101 -11.63 -3.97 6.66
C CYS A 101 -10.40 -3.69 7.55
N LYS A 102 -9.20 -4.07 7.10
CA LYS A 102 -7.96 -3.73 7.81
C LYS A 102 -7.68 -2.24 7.70
N ALA A 103 -7.40 -1.61 8.83
CA ALA A 103 -7.04 -0.20 8.89
C ALA A 103 -5.53 -0.02 8.77
N CYS A 104 -5.11 0.79 7.81
CA CYS A 104 -3.71 1.03 7.51
C CYS A 104 -3.42 2.54 7.49
N PHE A 105 -2.18 2.89 7.82
CA PHE A 105 -1.76 4.28 7.94
C PHE A 105 -0.60 4.57 6.98
N ALA A 106 -0.69 5.63 6.18
CA ALA A 106 0.31 5.99 5.20
C ALA A 106 1.14 7.20 5.63
N VAL A 107 2.46 7.11 5.45
CA VAL A 107 3.44 8.12 5.84
C VAL A 107 4.23 8.56 4.61
N ARG A 108 4.21 9.86 4.31
CA ARG A 108 4.95 10.48 3.19
C ARG A 108 6.46 10.51 3.45
N PRO A 109 7.29 10.70 2.41
CA PRO A 109 8.73 10.78 2.58
C PRO A 109 9.19 11.84 3.58
N ALA A 110 8.59 13.03 3.58
CA ALA A 110 8.95 14.13 4.48
C ALA A 110 8.36 14.00 5.90
N GLU A 111 7.39 13.11 6.12
CA GLU A 111 6.76 12.91 7.43
C GLU A 111 7.58 11.95 8.30
N PRO A 112 7.78 12.24 9.59
CA PRO A 112 8.37 11.29 10.53
C PRO A 112 7.37 10.18 10.87
N VAL A 113 7.88 8.99 11.24
CA VAL A 113 7.03 7.85 11.63
C VAL A 113 6.75 7.81 13.14
N GLU A 114 7.57 8.46 13.93
CA GLU A 114 7.48 8.45 15.39
C GLU A 114 6.13 8.92 15.95
N PRO A 115 5.44 9.92 15.36
CA PRO A 115 4.14 10.36 15.87
C PRO A 115 3.05 9.28 15.90
N ILE A 116 3.19 8.19 15.11
CA ILE A 116 2.21 7.10 15.13
C ILE A 116 2.53 6.01 16.15
N PHE A 117 3.69 6.05 16.81
CA PHE A 117 4.12 4.98 17.71
C PHE A 117 3.13 4.75 18.86
N ASP A 118 2.59 5.81 19.45
CA ASP A 118 1.66 5.71 20.57
C ASP A 118 0.30 5.09 20.18
N ILE A 119 -0.07 5.13 18.90
CA ILE A 119 -1.32 4.59 18.36
C ILE A 119 -1.12 3.41 17.41
N LEU A 120 0.09 2.83 17.37
CA LEU A 120 0.48 1.81 16.38
C LEU A 120 -0.35 0.52 16.48
N ASP A 121 -0.85 0.17 17.65
CA ASP A 121 -1.73 -0.97 17.90
C ASP A 121 -3.17 -0.79 17.35
N GLU A 122 -3.53 0.42 16.98
CA GLU A 122 -4.80 0.68 16.30
C GLU A 122 -4.76 0.31 14.80
N PHE A 123 -3.58 0.03 14.24
CA PHE A 123 -3.38 -0.22 12.81
C PHE A 123 -2.88 -1.63 12.53
N ASP A 124 -3.43 -2.24 11.48
CA ASP A 124 -3.02 -3.56 10.99
C ASP A 124 -1.76 -3.47 10.12
N MET A 125 -1.52 -2.30 9.51
CA MET A 125 -0.38 -2.05 8.63
C MET A 125 -0.01 -0.57 8.60
N VAL A 126 1.29 -0.28 8.40
CA VAL A 126 1.78 1.06 8.12
C VAL A 126 2.47 1.06 6.75
N LEU A 127 1.98 1.92 5.87
CA LEU A 127 2.54 2.14 4.54
C LEU A 127 3.59 3.25 4.58
N ILE A 128 4.83 2.93 4.28
CA ILE A 128 5.92 3.91 4.10
C ILE A 128 6.09 4.21 2.61
N MET A 129 5.84 5.46 2.24
CA MET A 129 6.08 5.92 0.89
C MET A 129 7.57 6.08 0.62
N THR A 130 8.05 5.48 -0.46
CA THR A 130 9.43 5.58 -0.94
C THR A 130 9.55 6.38 -2.24
N VAL A 131 8.49 7.11 -2.55
CA VAL A 131 8.39 8.19 -3.56
C VAL A 131 7.40 9.22 -3.04
N GLU A 132 7.36 10.41 -3.64
CA GLU A 132 6.25 11.34 -3.36
C GLU A 132 4.95 10.75 -3.92
N PRO A 133 3.83 10.76 -3.15
CA PRO A 133 2.53 10.30 -3.63
C PRO A 133 2.06 11.08 -4.87
N GLY A 134 1.34 10.40 -5.79
CA GLY A 134 0.68 11.03 -6.93
C GLY A 134 0.99 10.44 -8.30
N PHE A 135 2.16 9.88 -8.54
CA PHE A 135 2.53 9.30 -9.83
C PHE A 135 3.32 8.01 -9.68
N GLY A 136 3.08 7.05 -10.59
CA GLY A 136 3.88 5.85 -10.69
C GLY A 136 5.22 6.07 -11.41
N GLY A 137 6.10 5.06 -11.39
CA GLY A 137 7.35 5.05 -12.14
C GLY A 137 8.47 5.96 -11.60
N GLN A 138 8.33 6.49 -10.40
CA GLN A 138 9.32 7.35 -9.76
C GLN A 138 10.53 6.55 -9.25
N LYS A 139 11.65 7.25 -9.05
CA LYS A 139 12.89 6.67 -8.51
C LYS A 139 12.74 6.41 -7.01
N PHE A 140 13.09 5.19 -6.61
CA PHE A 140 13.12 4.74 -5.22
C PHE A 140 13.97 5.64 -4.30
N LEU A 141 13.39 6.08 -3.20
CA LEU A 141 14.04 6.87 -2.16
C LEU A 141 14.64 5.97 -1.08
N ASN A 142 15.87 5.54 -1.27
CA ASN A 142 16.55 4.61 -0.36
C ASN A 142 16.72 5.16 1.07
N ASN A 143 16.73 6.49 1.25
CA ASN A 143 16.79 7.13 2.57
C ASN A 143 15.57 6.82 3.45
N GLN A 144 14.44 6.40 2.87
CA GLN A 144 13.26 5.99 3.65
C GLN A 144 13.45 4.66 4.38
N MET A 145 14.44 3.87 4.03
CA MET A 145 14.76 2.62 4.74
C MET A 145 15.14 2.83 6.20
N ALA A 146 15.70 3.98 6.55
CA ALA A 146 15.92 4.33 7.96
C ALA A 146 14.61 4.46 8.74
N LYS A 147 13.54 4.97 8.10
CA LYS A 147 12.19 5.06 8.67
C LYS A 147 11.57 3.66 8.84
N VAL A 148 11.71 2.79 7.83
CA VAL A 148 11.25 1.40 7.90
C VAL A 148 11.90 0.65 9.06
N ARG A 149 13.22 0.78 9.25
CA ARG A 149 13.94 0.14 10.37
C ARG A 149 13.43 0.61 11.73
N ARG A 150 13.31 1.93 11.94
CA ARG A 150 12.79 2.47 13.22
C ARG A 150 11.37 1.96 13.52
N LEU A 151 10.51 1.87 12.50
CA LEU A 151 9.18 1.33 12.65
C LEU A 151 9.21 -0.16 12.99
N ARG A 152 10.05 -0.95 12.32
CA ARG A 152 10.23 -2.39 12.62
C ARG A 152 10.74 -2.61 14.04
N ASP A 153 11.72 -1.82 14.45
CA ASP A 153 12.26 -1.90 15.82
C ASP A 153 11.17 -1.65 16.87
N GLU A 154 10.31 -0.65 16.65
CA GLU A 154 9.20 -0.33 17.56
C GLU A 154 8.13 -1.43 17.58
N ILE A 155 7.73 -1.94 16.42
CA ILE A 155 6.79 -3.08 16.30
C ILE A 155 7.32 -4.29 17.06
N THR A 156 8.59 -4.63 16.87
CA THR A 156 9.26 -5.76 17.53
C THR A 156 9.37 -5.54 19.04
N ARG A 157 9.82 -4.36 19.47
CA ARG A 157 9.93 -3.98 20.88
C ARG A 157 8.60 -4.13 21.64
N ARG A 158 7.46 -3.80 20.97
CA ARG A 158 6.12 -3.87 21.56
C ARG A 158 5.44 -5.23 21.35
N GLY A 159 6.02 -6.15 20.57
CA GLY A 159 5.41 -7.42 20.23
C GLY A 159 4.12 -7.29 19.40
N LEU A 160 4.03 -6.25 18.57
CA LEU A 160 2.84 -5.99 17.75
C LEU A 160 2.83 -6.86 16.48
N LYS A 161 1.63 -7.07 15.93
CA LYS A 161 1.43 -7.79 14.66
C LYS A 161 1.27 -6.87 13.45
N THR A 162 1.44 -5.56 13.65
CA THR A 162 1.34 -4.54 12.61
C THR A 162 2.36 -4.82 11.51
N ARG A 163 1.91 -4.86 10.26
CA ARG A 163 2.78 -5.05 9.10
C ARG A 163 3.36 -3.73 8.61
N ILE A 164 4.47 -3.80 7.90
CA ILE A 164 5.07 -2.65 7.22
C ILE A 164 4.95 -2.86 5.72
N GLN A 165 4.22 -1.97 5.06
CA GLN A 165 4.11 -1.90 3.61
C GLN A 165 5.05 -0.82 3.08
N VAL A 166 5.65 -1.04 1.92
CA VAL A 166 6.45 -0.05 1.20
C VAL A 166 5.91 0.12 -0.20
N ASP A 167 5.65 1.38 -0.58
CA ASP A 167 5.21 1.74 -1.92
C ASP A 167 6.09 2.83 -2.53
N GLY A 168 6.51 2.58 -3.77
CA GLY A 168 7.29 3.50 -4.60
C GLY A 168 8.64 2.96 -5.05
N GLY A 169 8.80 2.69 -6.35
CA GLY A 169 10.04 2.25 -6.97
C GLY A 169 10.52 0.85 -6.56
N VAL A 170 9.61 0.02 -6.04
CA VAL A 170 9.89 -1.39 -5.73
C VAL A 170 10.02 -2.19 -7.03
N SER A 171 11.06 -3.00 -7.10
CA SER A 171 11.43 -3.79 -8.26
C SER A 171 12.31 -4.98 -7.83
N PRO A 172 12.65 -5.93 -8.71
CA PRO A 172 13.62 -6.96 -8.38
C PRO A 172 15.00 -6.43 -7.94
N LYS A 173 15.31 -5.16 -8.23
CA LYS A 173 16.59 -4.53 -7.81
C LYS A 173 16.53 -3.94 -6.41
N THR A 174 15.35 -3.59 -5.91
CA THR A 174 15.17 -2.90 -4.62
C THR A 174 14.46 -3.76 -3.57
N ALA A 175 13.82 -4.87 -3.98
CA ALA A 175 13.04 -5.74 -3.09
C ALA A 175 13.84 -6.23 -1.87
N HIS A 176 15.10 -6.66 -2.08
CA HIS A 176 15.98 -7.10 -0.99
C HIS A 176 16.29 -5.98 0.00
N ILE A 177 16.49 -4.74 -0.47
CA ILE A 177 16.77 -3.56 0.38
C ILE A 177 15.56 -3.26 1.28
N VAL A 178 14.36 -3.32 0.69
CA VAL A 178 13.09 -3.05 1.37
C VAL A 178 12.82 -4.11 2.45
N ALA A 179 13.00 -5.38 2.10
CA ALA A 179 12.79 -6.51 3.01
C ALA A 179 13.83 -6.56 4.14
N GLU A 180 15.12 -6.30 3.83
CA GLU A 180 16.20 -6.22 4.82
C GLU A 180 15.97 -5.08 5.83
N ALA A 181 15.31 -3.99 5.42
CA ALA A 181 14.93 -2.91 6.31
C ALA A 181 13.77 -3.28 7.26
N GLY A 182 13.05 -4.39 7.00
CA GLY A 182 11.99 -4.92 7.84
C GLY A 182 10.57 -4.77 7.29
N ALA A 183 10.41 -4.40 6.00
CA ALA A 183 9.10 -4.41 5.37
C ALA A 183 8.68 -5.84 4.99
N ASP A 184 7.41 -6.16 5.20
CA ASP A 184 6.81 -7.48 4.93
C ASP A 184 5.71 -7.43 3.86
N VAL A 185 5.38 -6.26 3.35
CA VAL A 185 4.46 -6.06 2.22
C VAL A 185 5.08 -5.08 1.21
N LEU A 186 5.23 -5.53 -0.04
CA LEU A 186 5.90 -4.78 -1.10
C LEU A 186 4.91 -4.43 -2.22
N VAL A 187 4.76 -3.14 -2.52
CA VAL A 187 3.95 -2.65 -3.63
C VAL A 187 4.83 -2.37 -4.84
N ALA A 188 4.54 -3.01 -5.97
CA ALA A 188 5.27 -2.83 -7.22
C ALA A 188 4.31 -2.58 -8.39
N GLY A 189 4.44 -1.44 -9.05
CA GLY A 189 3.63 -1.08 -10.22
C GLY A 189 4.36 -1.39 -11.53
N SER A 190 5.11 -0.44 -12.06
CA SER A 190 5.78 -0.54 -13.37
C SER A 190 6.75 -1.71 -13.51
N ALA A 191 7.35 -2.17 -12.41
CA ALA A 191 8.23 -3.34 -12.42
C ALA A 191 7.48 -4.66 -12.70
N VAL A 192 6.16 -4.69 -12.46
CA VAL A 192 5.30 -5.84 -12.74
C VAL A 192 4.61 -5.66 -14.10
N TYR A 193 3.84 -4.60 -14.28
CA TYR A 193 3.06 -4.39 -15.51
C TYR A 193 3.88 -3.99 -16.73
N GLY A 194 5.12 -3.53 -16.56
CA GLY A 194 6.07 -3.28 -17.64
C GLY A 194 6.91 -4.50 -18.03
N ALA A 195 6.78 -5.62 -17.33
CA ALA A 195 7.48 -6.87 -17.66
C ALA A 195 6.75 -7.64 -18.77
N GLU A 196 7.49 -8.42 -19.57
CA GLU A 196 6.89 -9.34 -20.54
C GLU A 196 5.99 -10.39 -19.88
N ASN A 197 6.35 -10.80 -18.67
CA ASN A 197 5.58 -11.74 -17.84
C ASN A 197 5.39 -11.15 -16.44
N PRO A 198 4.23 -10.54 -16.16
CA PRO A 198 3.91 -9.97 -14.84
C PRO A 198 3.98 -10.99 -13.70
N ALA A 199 3.50 -12.22 -13.91
CA ALA A 199 3.54 -13.27 -12.89
C ALA A 199 4.99 -13.63 -12.50
N GLN A 200 5.89 -13.77 -13.47
CA GLN A 200 7.31 -14.01 -13.18
C GLN A 200 7.97 -12.83 -12.44
N ALA A 201 7.61 -11.59 -12.80
CA ALA A 201 8.13 -10.41 -12.11
C ALA A 201 7.70 -10.38 -10.64
N ILE A 202 6.47 -10.81 -10.32
CA ILE A 202 5.99 -10.97 -8.94
C ILE A 202 6.82 -12.01 -8.20
N ASP A 203 7.04 -13.19 -8.79
CA ASP A 203 7.83 -14.26 -8.16
C ASP A 203 9.29 -13.86 -7.94
N ASP A 204 9.87 -13.11 -8.86
CA ASP A 204 11.24 -12.58 -8.74
C ASP A 204 11.35 -11.57 -7.58
N ILE A 205 10.37 -10.68 -7.44
CA ILE A 205 10.30 -9.72 -6.33
C ILE A 205 10.13 -10.45 -5.01
N ARG A 206 9.17 -11.42 -4.93
CA ARG A 206 8.90 -12.22 -3.73
C ARG A 206 10.15 -12.99 -3.30
N THR A 207 10.76 -13.74 -4.19
CA THR A 207 11.95 -14.56 -3.89
C THR A 207 13.09 -13.72 -3.32
N LYS A 208 13.34 -12.55 -3.91
CA LYS A 208 14.40 -11.65 -3.43
C LYS A 208 14.08 -11.01 -2.10
N ALA A 209 12.80 -10.68 -1.85
CA ALA A 209 12.36 -10.12 -0.58
C ALA A 209 12.45 -11.17 0.53
N GLU A 210 11.92 -12.38 0.32
CA GLU A 210 11.95 -13.46 1.30
C GLU A 210 13.36 -13.88 1.69
N ALA A 211 14.29 -13.91 0.72
CA ALA A 211 15.70 -14.23 0.99
C ALA A 211 16.41 -13.17 1.86
N ALA A 212 15.92 -11.94 1.87
CA ALA A 212 16.52 -10.83 2.60
C ALA A 212 15.79 -10.47 3.91
N PHE A 213 14.54 -10.88 4.05
CA PHE A 213 13.72 -10.56 5.22
C PHE A 213 14.26 -11.28 6.47
N LYS A 214 14.51 -10.48 7.51
CA LYS A 214 14.93 -10.96 8.84
C LYS A 214 13.83 -10.57 9.80
N ALA A 215 13.01 -11.56 10.19
CA ALA A 215 11.96 -11.39 11.19
C ALA A 215 12.55 -11.06 12.58
#